data_edaecd6d50e43e5185d3ee1b6f8287ae
#
_entry.id   edaecd6d50e43e5185d3ee1b6f8287ae
#
_cell.length_a   1.000
_cell.length_b   1.000
_cell.length_c   1.000
_cell.angle_alpha   90.00
_cell.angle_beta   90.00
_cell.angle_gamma   90.00
#
_symmetry.space_group_name_H-M   'P 1'
#
loop_
_entity.id
_entity.type
_entity.pdbx_description
1 polymer ?
#
loop_
_entity_poly.entity_id
_entity_poly.type
_entity_poly.pdbx_seq_one_letter_code
_entity_poly.pdbx_strand_id
1 'polypeptide(L)'
;EPEVMDEHIALYGVRTDPSCLTALPGRWKTRTVCTAAVQSDGIMLHDVPEHLRTKRMCEAAVSSSIHALPYVPEALHTPDLYRKAMVNDPAAIQYFKPELLTREMCHEALYSSYDLRVLRYIPYKEIHEQLLERCEGYSRTKYFLDSMNPDYMTPKLAEMIFTKEPELFYNIPEKFKDKELCETAVRYDGSYLKMVPEALKTPELCMEAIRRSPYAIEFIPETMKSPEFYTDLVRKNPLNLRGIPEDDRTYEMCKEAFDNTYGKDKTDYSIAGALTEPSMALQMVREQDNPKTIDFLMTVMRPKAISEE
;
A
#
# COMPACT_ATOMS: atom_id res chain seq x y z
N GLU A 1 -46.58 -5.90 35.43
CA GLU A 1 -46.85 -5.22 36.72
C GLU A 1 -45.49 -4.93 37.37
N PRO A 2 -45.17 -3.66 37.68
CA PRO A 2 -43.84 -3.27 38.20
C PRO A 2 -43.59 -3.66 39.66
N GLU A 3 -44.56 -4.25 40.32
CA GLU A 3 -44.49 -4.55 41.76
C GLU A 3 -43.88 -5.91 42.11
N VAL A 4 -43.60 -6.79 41.15
CA VAL A 4 -43.08 -8.14 41.39
C VAL A 4 -41.54 -8.20 41.26
N MET A 5 -40.93 -7.16 40.69
CA MET A 5 -39.49 -7.15 40.49
C MET A 5 -38.80 -6.72 41.78
N ASP A 6 -37.91 -7.56 42.28
CA ASP A 6 -36.97 -7.23 43.37
C ASP A 6 -35.51 -7.46 42.93
N GLU A 7 -34.55 -7.11 43.80
CA GLU A 7 -33.13 -7.26 43.49
C GLU A 7 -32.74 -8.74 43.29
N HIS A 8 -33.40 -9.68 43.98
CA HIS A 8 -33.12 -11.10 43.80
C HIS A 8 -33.54 -11.61 42.42
N ILE A 9 -34.70 -11.17 41.95
CA ILE A 9 -35.17 -11.51 40.61
C ILE A 9 -34.25 -10.89 39.56
N ALA A 10 -33.85 -9.62 39.71
CA ALA A 10 -32.90 -8.95 38.84
C ALA A 10 -31.55 -9.69 38.84
N LEU A 11 -31.04 -10.07 39.98
CA LEU A 11 -29.79 -10.82 40.14
C LEU A 11 -29.87 -12.22 39.49
N TYR A 12 -30.98 -12.92 39.70
CA TYR A 12 -31.21 -14.21 39.04
C TYR A 12 -31.27 -14.07 37.52
N GLY A 13 -31.98 -13.05 37.03
CA GLY A 13 -32.10 -12.76 35.62
C GLY A 13 -30.72 -12.56 34.95
N VAL A 14 -29.89 -11.67 35.51
CA VAL A 14 -28.55 -11.37 34.90
C VAL A 14 -27.54 -12.51 35.08
N ARG A 15 -27.73 -13.41 36.02
CA ARG A 15 -26.91 -14.65 36.11
C ARG A 15 -27.29 -15.69 35.11
N THR A 16 -28.57 -15.74 34.72
CA THR A 16 -29.07 -16.64 33.68
C THR A 16 -28.78 -16.11 32.28
N ASP A 17 -29.03 -14.82 32.08
CA ASP A 17 -28.76 -14.09 30.85
C ASP A 17 -28.26 -12.68 31.18
N PRO A 18 -26.95 -12.41 31.02
CA PRO A 18 -26.36 -11.10 31.33
C PRO A 18 -27.02 -9.94 30.54
N SER A 19 -27.56 -10.21 29.36
CA SER A 19 -28.21 -9.21 28.50
C SER A 19 -29.48 -8.62 29.15
N CYS A 20 -30.06 -9.31 30.15
CA CYS A 20 -31.17 -8.78 30.95
C CYS A 20 -30.84 -7.44 31.60
N LEU A 21 -29.53 -7.15 31.85
CA LEU A 21 -29.11 -5.88 32.42
C LEU A 21 -29.56 -4.69 31.57
N THR A 22 -29.57 -4.84 30.25
CA THR A 22 -29.99 -3.78 29.30
C THR A 22 -31.44 -3.34 29.57
N ALA A 23 -32.33 -4.29 29.83
CA ALA A 23 -33.77 -4.05 30.02
C ALA A 23 -34.14 -3.64 31.46
N LEU A 24 -33.20 -3.79 32.41
CA LEU A 24 -33.50 -3.46 33.83
C LEU A 24 -33.66 -1.94 34.00
N PRO A 25 -34.74 -1.51 34.72
CA PRO A 25 -34.86 -0.13 35.20
C PRO A 25 -33.67 0.27 36.09
N GLY A 26 -33.24 1.54 36.01
CA GLY A 26 -32.06 2.05 36.71
C GLY A 26 -32.03 1.75 38.21
N ARG A 27 -33.20 1.72 38.89
CA ARG A 27 -33.31 1.38 40.30
C ARG A 27 -32.84 -0.04 40.65
N TRP A 28 -32.88 -0.96 39.67
CA TRP A 28 -32.46 -2.35 39.83
C TRP A 28 -31.04 -2.60 39.32
N LYS A 29 -30.41 -1.61 38.68
CA LYS A 29 -29.00 -1.65 38.31
C LYS A 29 -28.13 -1.36 39.55
N THR A 30 -28.27 -2.19 40.56
CA THR A 30 -27.45 -2.08 41.81
C THR A 30 -26.03 -2.55 41.53
N ARG A 31 -25.08 -2.22 42.43
CA ARG A 31 -23.71 -2.68 42.31
C ARG A 31 -23.61 -4.21 42.21
N THR A 32 -24.44 -4.93 43.01
CA THR A 32 -24.48 -6.39 43.05
C THR A 32 -24.91 -6.97 41.73
N VAL A 33 -26.03 -6.47 41.20
CA VAL A 33 -26.60 -6.92 39.89
C VAL A 33 -25.64 -6.62 38.76
N CYS A 34 -25.11 -5.39 38.70
CA CYS A 34 -24.16 -5.00 37.64
C CYS A 34 -22.86 -5.83 37.73
N THR A 35 -22.34 -6.10 38.93
CA THR A 35 -21.14 -6.95 39.09
C THR A 35 -21.39 -8.37 38.57
N ALA A 36 -22.55 -8.95 38.89
CA ALA A 36 -22.90 -10.29 38.41
C ALA A 36 -23.03 -10.37 36.91
N ALA A 37 -23.67 -9.38 36.29
CA ALA A 37 -23.78 -9.29 34.82
C ALA A 37 -22.40 -9.20 34.15
N VAL A 38 -21.55 -8.27 34.62
CA VAL A 38 -20.20 -8.07 34.08
C VAL A 38 -19.28 -9.27 34.30
N GLN A 39 -19.44 -10.01 35.37
CA GLN A 39 -18.68 -11.25 35.59
C GLN A 39 -19.10 -12.38 34.67
N SER A 40 -20.36 -12.40 34.25
CA SER A 40 -20.87 -13.38 33.26
C SER A 40 -20.52 -12.99 31.83
N ASP A 41 -20.60 -11.70 31.52
CA ASP A 41 -20.22 -11.14 30.21
C ASP A 41 -19.66 -9.73 30.39
N GLY A 42 -18.36 -9.56 30.12
CA GLY A 42 -17.65 -8.29 30.32
C GLY A 42 -18.20 -7.15 29.45
N ILE A 43 -18.81 -7.43 28.31
CA ILE A 43 -19.41 -6.39 27.45
C ILE A 43 -20.55 -5.65 28.13
N MET A 44 -21.20 -6.28 29.11
CA MET A 44 -22.28 -5.67 29.90
C MET A 44 -21.85 -4.43 30.68
N LEU A 45 -20.55 -4.13 30.71
CA LEU A 45 -20.03 -2.88 31.29
C LEU A 45 -20.66 -1.65 30.64
N HIS A 46 -21.05 -1.74 29.37
CA HIS A 46 -21.69 -0.62 28.65
C HIS A 46 -23.03 -0.21 29.28
N ASP A 47 -23.79 -1.16 29.87
CA ASP A 47 -25.08 -0.92 30.49
C ASP A 47 -25.00 -0.56 31.97
N VAL A 48 -23.78 -0.67 32.55
CA VAL A 48 -23.55 -0.27 33.96
C VAL A 48 -23.52 1.26 34.03
N PRO A 49 -24.30 1.89 34.93
CA PRO A 49 -24.17 3.31 35.21
C PRO A 49 -22.74 3.70 35.58
N GLU A 50 -22.21 4.78 35.03
CA GLU A 50 -20.79 5.16 35.16
C GLU A 50 -20.33 5.26 36.60
N HIS A 51 -21.17 5.83 37.51
CA HIS A 51 -20.85 5.97 38.93
C HIS A 51 -20.71 4.63 39.69
N LEU A 52 -21.17 3.51 39.07
CA LEU A 52 -21.02 2.16 39.64
C LEU A 52 -19.82 1.41 39.04
N ARG A 53 -19.19 1.92 37.98
CA ARG A 53 -18.05 1.28 37.33
C ARG A 53 -16.79 1.39 38.20
N THR A 54 -16.62 0.45 39.12
CA THR A 54 -15.43 0.40 39.95
C THR A 54 -14.22 -0.17 39.23
N LYS A 55 -13.00 0.16 39.69
CA LYS A 55 -11.74 -0.38 39.13
C LYS A 55 -11.79 -1.91 38.98
N ARG A 56 -12.21 -2.63 40.06
CA ARG A 56 -12.31 -4.10 40.03
C ARG A 56 -13.32 -4.63 39.01
N MET A 57 -14.44 -3.92 38.84
CA MET A 57 -15.45 -4.30 37.84
C MET A 57 -14.93 -4.10 36.44
N CYS A 58 -14.28 -2.96 36.17
CA CYS A 58 -13.67 -2.66 34.85
C CYS A 58 -12.54 -3.66 34.52
N GLU A 59 -11.70 -4.01 35.50
CA GLU A 59 -10.66 -5.03 35.31
C GLU A 59 -11.26 -6.40 34.97
N ALA A 60 -12.32 -6.82 35.65
CA ALA A 60 -13.02 -8.06 35.37
C ALA A 60 -13.67 -8.03 33.98
N ALA A 61 -14.33 -6.91 33.63
CA ALA A 61 -14.94 -6.71 32.32
C ALA A 61 -13.93 -6.87 31.20
N VAL A 62 -12.81 -6.14 31.27
CA VAL A 62 -11.74 -6.13 30.28
C VAL A 62 -11.05 -7.49 30.16
N SER A 63 -10.91 -8.20 31.30
CA SER A 63 -10.37 -9.57 31.28
C SER A 63 -11.30 -10.59 30.63
N SER A 64 -12.60 -10.32 30.60
CA SER A 64 -13.59 -11.17 29.92
C SER A 64 -13.78 -10.79 28.44
N SER A 65 -13.78 -9.49 28.16
CA SER A 65 -13.99 -8.97 26.80
C SER A 65 -13.23 -7.66 26.58
N ILE A 66 -12.36 -7.61 25.56
CA ILE A 66 -11.67 -6.38 25.16
C ILE A 66 -12.63 -5.28 24.71
N HIS A 67 -13.82 -5.63 24.25
CA HIS A 67 -14.86 -4.70 23.83
C HIS A 67 -15.45 -3.90 25.00
N ALA A 68 -15.12 -4.27 26.24
CA ALA A 68 -15.46 -3.48 27.42
C ALA A 68 -14.59 -2.22 27.59
N LEU A 69 -13.40 -2.17 26.98
CA LEU A 69 -12.44 -1.06 27.12
C LEU A 69 -13.02 0.32 26.82
N PRO A 70 -13.80 0.52 25.76
CA PRO A 70 -14.40 1.84 25.46
C PRO A 70 -15.34 2.37 26.55
N TYR A 71 -15.82 1.49 27.41
CA TYR A 71 -16.77 1.84 28.48
C TYR A 71 -16.10 2.02 29.85
N VAL A 72 -14.79 1.80 29.93
CA VAL A 72 -14.02 2.07 31.15
C VAL A 72 -13.89 3.58 31.37
N PRO A 73 -14.19 4.09 32.58
CA PRO A 73 -13.97 5.51 32.88
C PRO A 73 -12.52 5.93 32.65
N GLU A 74 -12.33 7.14 32.09
CA GLU A 74 -11.02 7.65 31.67
C GLU A 74 -9.96 7.57 32.77
N ALA A 75 -10.32 7.90 33.98
CA ALA A 75 -9.44 7.85 35.16
C ALA A 75 -8.91 6.44 35.49
N LEU A 76 -9.53 5.39 34.95
CA LEU A 76 -9.16 4.00 35.19
C LEU A 76 -8.32 3.38 34.09
N HIS A 77 -8.07 4.12 32.98
CA HIS A 77 -7.13 3.69 31.95
C HIS A 77 -5.71 3.76 32.51
N THR A 78 -5.12 2.62 32.75
CA THR A 78 -3.76 2.48 33.28
C THR A 78 -2.98 1.44 32.48
N PRO A 79 -1.64 1.49 32.46
CA PRO A 79 -0.82 0.45 31.83
C PRO A 79 -1.14 -0.97 32.34
N ASP A 80 -1.46 -1.12 33.62
CA ASP A 80 -1.81 -2.42 34.20
C ASP A 80 -3.14 -2.97 33.67
N LEU A 81 -4.14 -2.09 33.47
CA LEU A 81 -5.39 -2.48 32.83
C LEU A 81 -5.15 -2.98 31.40
N TYR A 82 -4.31 -2.26 30.67
CA TYR A 82 -3.97 -2.59 29.30
C TYR A 82 -3.23 -3.92 29.18
N ARG A 83 -2.26 -4.19 30.09
CA ARG A 83 -1.60 -5.51 30.14
C ARG A 83 -2.60 -6.63 30.40
N LYS A 84 -3.56 -6.44 31.32
CA LYS A 84 -4.61 -7.44 31.55
C LYS A 84 -5.46 -7.70 30.31
N ALA A 85 -5.80 -6.66 29.56
CA ALA A 85 -6.53 -6.80 28.30
C ALA A 85 -5.72 -7.60 27.27
N MET A 86 -4.44 -7.28 27.11
CA MET A 86 -3.56 -7.90 26.12
C MET A 86 -3.26 -9.37 26.39
N VAL A 87 -3.25 -9.80 27.65
CA VAL A 87 -3.07 -11.23 28.01
C VAL A 87 -4.15 -12.10 27.37
N ASN A 88 -5.37 -11.57 27.25
CA ASN A 88 -6.49 -12.31 26.67
C ASN A 88 -6.58 -12.12 25.15
N ASP A 89 -6.35 -10.91 24.66
CA ASP A 89 -6.37 -10.62 23.24
C ASP A 89 -5.42 -9.45 22.90
N PRO A 90 -4.32 -9.72 22.21
CA PRO A 90 -3.38 -8.68 21.78
C PRO A 90 -4.04 -7.58 20.93
N ALA A 91 -5.16 -7.86 20.26
CA ALA A 91 -5.92 -6.87 19.48
C ALA A 91 -6.55 -5.78 20.36
N ALA A 92 -6.55 -5.96 21.70
CA ALA A 92 -6.95 -4.93 22.67
C ALA A 92 -6.20 -3.60 22.48
N ILE A 93 -4.98 -3.65 21.90
CA ILE A 93 -4.16 -2.47 21.62
C ILE A 93 -4.91 -1.40 20.79
N GLN A 94 -5.89 -1.79 19.98
CA GLN A 94 -6.71 -0.86 19.18
C GLN A 94 -7.54 0.13 20.03
N TYR A 95 -7.78 -0.20 21.30
CA TYR A 95 -8.55 0.63 22.24
C TYR A 95 -7.66 1.42 23.20
N PHE A 96 -6.34 1.27 23.08
CA PHE A 96 -5.42 1.91 24.01
C PHE A 96 -5.15 3.36 23.62
N LYS A 97 -4.94 4.19 24.63
CA LYS A 97 -4.45 5.55 24.41
C LYS A 97 -2.97 5.50 24.04
N PRO A 98 -2.56 6.14 22.94
CA PRO A 98 -1.16 6.10 22.47
C PRO A 98 -0.17 6.53 23.56
N GLU A 99 -0.56 7.47 24.42
CA GLU A 99 0.28 8.03 25.50
C GLU A 99 0.58 7.02 26.62
N LEU A 100 -0.24 5.99 26.74
CA LEU A 100 -0.10 4.93 27.76
C LEU A 100 0.51 3.64 27.19
N LEU A 101 0.75 3.60 25.88
CA LEU A 101 1.44 2.48 25.25
C LEU A 101 2.93 2.51 25.58
N THR A 102 3.46 1.39 26.06
CA THR A 102 4.91 1.21 26.18
C THR A 102 5.46 0.37 25.03
N ARG A 103 6.77 0.45 24.78
CA ARG A 103 7.43 -0.37 23.76
C ARG A 103 7.28 -1.86 24.03
N GLU A 104 7.38 -2.25 25.30
CA GLU A 104 7.22 -3.63 25.75
C GLU A 104 5.83 -4.17 25.42
N MET A 105 4.77 -3.37 25.67
CA MET A 105 3.40 -3.74 25.33
C MET A 105 3.21 -3.91 23.82
N CYS A 106 3.80 -3.04 23.02
CA CYS A 106 3.74 -3.14 21.57
C CYS A 106 4.47 -4.40 21.04
N HIS A 107 5.64 -4.70 21.60
CA HIS A 107 6.35 -5.95 21.29
C HIS A 107 5.53 -7.18 21.67
N GLU A 108 4.94 -7.18 22.87
CA GLU A 108 4.12 -8.28 23.36
C GLU A 108 2.90 -8.51 22.44
N ALA A 109 2.20 -7.44 22.02
CA ALA A 109 1.07 -7.54 21.10
C ALA A 109 1.48 -8.17 19.76
N LEU A 110 2.61 -7.75 19.18
CA LEU A 110 3.11 -8.28 17.91
C LEU A 110 3.55 -9.73 17.97
N TYR A 111 4.25 -10.11 19.05
CA TYR A 111 4.76 -11.48 19.18
C TYR A 111 3.68 -12.48 19.59
N SER A 112 2.64 -12.04 20.31
CA SER A 112 1.56 -12.92 20.77
C SER A 112 0.50 -13.17 19.70
N SER A 113 0.22 -12.17 18.84
CA SER A 113 -0.90 -12.26 17.91
C SER A 113 -0.57 -12.91 16.58
N TYR A 114 0.70 -12.92 16.13
CA TYR A 114 1.09 -13.21 14.74
C TYR A 114 0.32 -12.38 13.69
N ASP A 115 -0.47 -11.41 14.14
CA ASP A 115 -1.35 -10.58 13.31
C ASP A 115 -0.77 -9.18 13.15
N LEU A 116 -0.31 -8.88 11.95
CA LEU A 116 0.30 -7.57 11.64
C LEU A 116 -0.71 -6.41 11.70
N ARG A 117 -2.03 -6.67 11.76
CA ARG A 117 -3.04 -5.60 11.85
C ARG A 117 -2.88 -4.74 13.10
N VAL A 118 -2.24 -5.26 14.15
CA VAL A 118 -1.90 -4.49 15.36
C VAL A 118 -0.92 -3.35 15.10
N LEU A 119 -0.12 -3.44 14.01
CA LEU A 119 0.83 -2.38 13.59
C LEU A 119 0.18 -1.02 13.40
N ARG A 120 -1.08 -1.00 13.00
CA ARG A 120 -1.84 0.25 12.80
C ARG A 120 -1.88 1.12 14.05
N TYR A 121 -1.78 0.50 15.23
CA TYR A 121 -1.94 1.15 16.53
C TYR A 121 -0.60 1.35 17.26
N ILE A 122 0.51 0.92 16.68
CA ILE A 122 1.84 1.02 17.28
C ILE A 122 2.52 2.32 16.85
N PRO A 123 2.79 3.26 17.79
CA PRO A 123 3.36 4.56 17.44
C PRO A 123 4.89 4.57 17.32
N TYR A 124 5.55 3.44 17.57
CA TYR A 124 7.02 3.35 17.62
C TYR A 124 7.60 2.94 16.26
N LYS A 125 8.23 3.90 15.57
CA LYS A 125 8.82 3.71 14.23
C LYS A 125 9.89 2.62 14.19
N GLU A 126 10.68 2.51 15.24
CA GLU A 126 11.75 1.50 15.38
C GLU A 126 11.19 0.08 15.38
N ILE A 127 10.00 -0.12 15.91
CA ILE A 127 9.31 -1.43 15.90
C ILE A 127 8.91 -1.78 14.47
N HIS A 128 8.43 -0.81 13.69
CA HIS A 128 8.09 -1.01 12.28
C HIS A 128 9.34 -1.41 11.46
N GLU A 129 10.47 -0.72 11.67
CA GLU A 129 11.74 -1.04 10.99
C GLU A 129 12.22 -2.46 11.32
N GLN A 130 12.27 -2.82 12.62
CA GLN A 130 12.69 -4.15 13.08
C GLN A 130 11.79 -5.27 12.54
N LEU A 131 10.48 -5.01 12.45
CA LEU A 131 9.54 -6.00 11.93
C LEU A 131 9.69 -6.15 10.42
N LEU A 132 9.87 -5.05 9.69
CA LEU A 132 10.10 -5.07 8.25
C LEU A 132 11.38 -5.84 7.90
N GLU A 133 12.44 -5.71 8.70
CA GLU A 133 13.68 -6.51 8.52
C GLU A 133 13.41 -8.02 8.49
N ARG A 134 12.43 -8.49 9.26
CA ARG A 134 12.03 -9.91 9.36
C ARG A 134 11.03 -10.33 8.30
N CYS A 135 10.44 -9.41 7.56
CA CYS A 135 9.56 -9.75 6.46
C CYS A 135 10.38 -10.30 5.29
N GLU A 136 10.04 -11.48 4.80
CA GLU A 136 10.67 -12.10 3.64
C GLU A 136 9.63 -12.35 2.55
N GLY A 137 9.94 -11.87 1.34
CA GLY A 137 9.13 -12.03 0.14
C GLY A 137 7.96 -11.04 0.03
N TYR A 138 7.51 -10.87 -1.22
CA TYR A 138 6.51 -9.89 -1.63
C TYR A 138 5.24 -9.91 -0.77
N SER A 139 4.64 -11.08 -0.59
CA SER A 139 3.34 -11.20 0.12
C SER A 139 3.43 -10.71 1.55
N ARG A 140 4.54 -10.98 2.24
CA ARG A 140 4.72 -10.59 3.66
C ARG A 140 5.04 -9.12 3.80
N THR A 141 5.89 -8.59 2.92
CA THR A 141 6.21 -7.16 2.87
C THR A 141 4.98 -6.34 2.48
N LYS A 142 4.18 -6.82 1.52
CA LYS A 142 2.91 -6.21 1.13
C LYS A 142 1.92 -6.20 2.30
N TYR A 143 1.77 -7.34 3.00
CA TYR A 143 0.88 -7.42 4.16
C TYR A 143 1.32 -6.49 5.30
N PHE A 144 2.63 -6.37 5.53
CA PHE A 144 3.19 -5.38 6.47
C PHE A 144 2.78 -3.96 6.06
N LEU A 145 3.00 -3.59 4.80
CA LEU A 145 2.68 -2.26 4.29
C LEU A 145 1.17 -1.94 4.40
N ASP A 146 0.31 -2.90 4.08
CA ASP A 146 -1.15 -2.73 4.16
C ASP A 146 -1.66 -2.65 5.62
N SER A 147 -0.91 -3.23 6.55
CA SER A 147 -1.30 -3.31 7.95
C SER A 147 -0.84 -2.11 8.77
N MET A 148 0.23 -1.43 8.36
CA MET A 148 0.74 -0.29 9.12
C MET A 148 -0.16 0.95 8.98
N ASN A 149 -0.10 1.85 9.98
CA ASN A 149 -0.69 3.17 9.83
C ASN A 149 0.18 4.01 8.89
N PRO A 150 -0.38 4.58 7.80
CA PRO A 150 0.36 5.44 6.87
C PRO A 150 1.07 6.64 7.53
N ASP A 151 0.58 7.10 8.68
CA ASP A 151 1.19 8.21 9.42
C ASP A 151 2.53 7.85 10.08
N TYR A 152 2.80 6.55 10.24
CA TYR A 152 4.07 6.04 10.79
C TYR A 152 5.10 5.71 9.70
N MET A 153 4.73 5.84 8.42
CA MET A 153 5.68 5.73 7.32
C MET A 153 6.79 6.78 7.46
N THR A 154 8.00 6.38 7.17
CA THR A 154 9.18 7.27 7.11
C THR A 154 9.90 7.09 5.79
N PRO A 155 10.74 8.04 5.36
CA PRO A 155 11.61 7.85 4.18
C PRO A 155 12.45 6.58 4.29
N LYS A 156 13.01 6.30 5.46
CA LYS A 156 13.79 5.09 5.72
C LYS A 156 12.97 3.80 5.53
N LEU A 157 11.74 3.75 6.04
CA LEU A 157 10.84 2.61 5.81
C LEU A 157 10.50 2.45 4.33
N ALA A 158 10.26 3.56 3.62
CA ALA A 158 10.00 3.53 2.18
C ALA A 158 11.18 2.95 1.40
N GLU A 159 12.41 3.37 1.73
CA GLU A 159 13.65 2.82 1.15
C GLU A 159 13.81 1.33 1.47
N MET A 160 13.58 0.92 2.71
CA MET A 160 13.66 -0.49 3.12
C MET A 160 12.63 -1.36 2.37
N ILE A 161 11.40 -0.87 2.20
CA ILE A 161 10.35 -1.57 1.43
C ILE A 161 10.79 -1.73 -0.02
N PHE A 162 11.27 -0.66 -0.64
CA PHE A 162 11.74 -0.70 -2.01
C PHE A 162 12.95 -1.64 -2.19
N THR A 163 13.90 -1.62 -1.25
CA THR A 163 15.08 -2.49 -1.29
C THR A 163 14.71 -3.96 -1.21
N LYS A 164 13.70 -4.31 -0.40
CA LYS A 164 13.23 -5.69 -0.28
C LYS A 164 12.38 -6.13 -1.48
N GLU A 165 11.44 -5.31 -1.87
CA GLU A 165 10.45 -5.63 -2.90
C GLU A 165 10.20 -4.38 -3.77
N PRO A 166 11.03 -4.17 -4.81
CA PRO A 166 10.92 -3.00 -5.68
C PRO A 166 9.54 -2.79 -6.29
N GLU A 167 8.82 -3.87 -6.54
CA GLU A 167 7.46 -3.85 -7.10
C GLU A 167 6.47 -3.12 -6.20
N LEU A 168 6.75 -3.00 -4.89
CA LEU A 168 5.91 -2.25 -3.95
C LEU A 168 6.10 -0.74 -4.04
N PHE A 169 6.98 -0.22 -4.90
CA PHE A 169 7.18 1.22 -5.09
C PHE A 169 5.88 1.97 -5.38
N TYR A 170 4.95 1.35 -6.11
CA TYR A 170 3.64 1.95 -6.40
C TYR A 170 2.74 2.10 -5.16
N ASN A 171 2.94 1.29 -4.12
CA ASN A 171 2.20 1.37 -2.86
C ASN A 171 2.75 2.42 -1.89
N ILE A 172 3.99 2.89 -2.09
CA ILE A 172 4.60 3.91 -1.25
C ILE A 172 3.90 5.24 -1.53
N PRO A 173 3.37 5.93 -0.48
CA PRO A 173 2.74 7.23 -0.68
C PRO A 173 3.71 8.27 -1.25
N GLU A 174 3.22 9.15 -2.13
CA GLU A 174 4.03 10.13 -2.86
C GLU A 174 4.89 11.01 -1.95
N LYS A 175 4.35 11.44 -0.80
CA LYS A 175 5.06 12.27 0.18
C LYS A 175 6.35 11.63 0.75
N PHE A 176 6.54 10.32 0.58
CA PHE A 176 7.73 9.58 1.02
C PHE A 176 8.62 9.14 -0.14
N LYS A 177 8.25 9.47 -1.37
CA LYS A 177 9.07 9.29 -2.56
C LYS A 177 9.97 10.50 -2.71
N ASP A 178 11.05 10.52 -1.92
CA ASP A 178 12.06 11.56 -2.04
C ASP A 178 12.94 11.36 -3.29
N LYS A 179 13.83 12.31 -3.51
CA LYS A 179 14.70 12.32 -4.69
C LYS A 179 15.58 11.07 -4.76
N GLU A 180 16.17 10.65 -3.64
CA GLU A 180 17.11 9.53 -3.59
C GLU A 180 16.41 8.20 -3.89
N LEU A 181 15.24 7.98 -3.30
CA LEU A 181 14.40 6.81 -3.55
C LEU A 181 13.93 6.77 -5.02
N CYS A 182 13.49 7.92 -5.58
CA CYS A 182 13.08 8.00 -6.97
C CYS A 182 14.22 7.73 -7.95
N GLU A 183 15.41 8.28 -7.70
CA GLU A 183 16.60 8.00 -8.51
C GLU A 183 16.98 6.50 -8.47
N THR A 184 16.89 5.89 -7.29
CA THR A 184 17.18 4.46 -7.11
C THR A 184 16.15 3.61 -7.83
N ALA A 185 14.87 3.96 -7.74
CA ALA A 185 13.79 3.27 -8.44
C ALA A 185 13.95 3.34 -9.96
N VAL A 186 14.23 4.51 -10.51
CA VAL A 186 14.45 4.72 -11.95
C VAL A 186 15.69 3.98 -12.43
N ARG A 187 16.77 3.92 -11.64
CA ARG A 187 17.96 3.11 -11.98
C ARG A 187 17.67 1.60 -11.97
N TYR A 188 16.77 1.14 -11.12
CA TYR A 188 16.33 -0.25 -11.10
C TYR A 188 15.52 -0.58 -12.36
N ASP A 189 14.48 0.20 -12.65
CA ASP A 189 13.67 0.11 -13.88
C ASP A 189 13.15 1.50 -14.29
N GLY A 190 13.47 1.93 -15.51
CA GLY A 190 13.04 3.22 -16.05
C GLY A 190 11.53 3.42 -16.08
N SER A 191 10.75 2.35 -16.13
CA SER A 191 9.28 2.42 -16.09
C SER A 191 8.72 2.99 -14.80
N TYR A 192 9.51 2.98 -13.72
CA TYR A 192 9.12 3.63 -12.45
C TYR A 192 9.03 5.15 -12.53
N LEU A 193 9.53 5.77 -13.60
CA LEU A 193 9.32 7.21 -13.86
C LEU A 193 7.83 7.61 -13.82
N LYS A 194 6.94 6.72 -14.24
CA LYS A 194 5.49 6.85 -14.14
C LYS A 194 5.01 7.21 -12.72
N MET A 195 5.70 6.75 -11.69
CA MET A 195 5.31 6.88 -10.28
C MET A 195 6.13 7.92 -9.52
N VAL A 196 7.06 8.57 -10.20
CA VAL A 196 7.86 9.66 -9.64
C VAL A 196 6.98 10.92 -9.58
N PRO A 197 6.96 11.63 -8.43
CA PRO A 197 6.30 12.92 -8.32
C PRO A 197 6.75 13.89 -9.42
N GLU A 198 5.82 14.64 -10.01
CA GLU A 198 6.12 15.51 -11.16
C GLU A 198 7.22 16.54 -10.85
N ALA A 199 7.22 17.06 -9.61
CA ALA A 199 8.24 18.01 -9.14
C ALA A 199 9.67 17.42 -9.09
N LEU A 200 9.82 16.09 -9.09
CA LEU A 200 11.11 15.40 -9.03
C LEU A 200 11.56 14.87 -10.41
N LYS A 201 10.74 14.99 -11.44
CA LYS A 201 11.08 14.59 -12.82
C LYS A 201 12.02 15.59 -13.48
N THR A 202 13.27 15.61 -13.03
CA THR A 202 14.31 16.43 -13.67
C THR A 202 14.69 15.89 -15.04
N PRO A 203 15.23 16.72 -15.96
CA PRO A 203 15.71 16.26 -17.26
C PRO A 203 16.71 15.09 -17.14
N GLU A 204 17.61 15.13 -16.17
CA GLU A 204 18.62 14.09 -15.93
C GLU A 204 17.95 12.76 -15.54
N LEU A 205 16.96 12.81 -14.64
CA LEU A 205 16.23 11.62 -14.19
C LEU A 205 15.40 11.03 -15.34
N CYS A 206 14.76 11.88 -16.14
CA CYS A 206 14.01 11.45 -17.31
C CYS A 206 14.93 10.77 -18.36
N MET A 207 16.10 11.34 -18.60
CA MET A 207 17.08 10.73 -19.51
C MET A 207 17.61 9.40 -19.00
N GLU A 208 17.85 9.26 -17.70
CA GLU A 208 18.25 7.98 -17.10
C GLU A 208 17.13 6.95 -17.21
N ALA A 209 15.87 7.36 -17.01
CA ALA A 209 14.71 6.50 -17.19
C ALA A 209 14.60 5.97 -18.63
N ILE A 210 14.72 6.86 -19.61
CA ILE A 210 14.67 6.52 -21.05
C ILE A 210 15.81 5.57 -21.42
N ARG A 211 17.00 5.80 -20.86
CA ARG A 211 18.16 4.92 -21.10
C ARG A 211 17.90 3.50 -20.60
N ARG A 212 17.16 3.33 -19.51
CA ARG A 212 16.78 2.04 -18.92
C ARG A 212 15.60 1.39 -19.63
N SER A 213 14.60 2.19 -19.99
CA SER A 213 13.39 1.75 -20.65
C SER A 213 12.90 2.81 -21.64
N PRO A 214 12.88 2.53 -22.96
CA PRO A 214 12.33 3.45 -23.95
C PRO A 214 10.89 3.88 -23.66
N TYR A 215 10.09 3.02 -23.01
CA TYR A 215 8.70 3.31 -22.64
C TYR A 215 8.57 4.43 -21.57
N ALA A 216 9.67 4.78 -20.88
CA ALA A 216 9.68 5.92 -19.96
C ALA A 216 9.42 7.26 -20.66
N ILE A 217 9.56 7.35 -21.97
CA ILE A 217 9.27 8.54 -22.80
C ILE A 217 7.81 8.99 -22.61
N GLU A 218 6.88 8.06 -22.41
CA GLU A 218 5.48 8.37 -22.19
C GLU A 218 5.27 9.23 -20.91
N PHE A 219 6.12 9.03 -19.90
CA PHE A 219 5.97 9.58 -18.54
C PHE A 219 6.83 10.81 -18.25
N ILE A 220 7.57 11.33 -19.25
CA ILE A 220 8.33 12.58 -19.10
C ILE A 220 7.38 13.79 -19.09
N PRO A 221 7.78 14.92 -18.46
CA PRO A 221 7.01 16.15 -18.49
C PRO A 221 6.71 16.63 -19.92
N GLU A 222 5.51 17.19 -20.14
CA GLU A 222 5.11 17.74 -21.46
C GLU A 222 6.08 18.82 -21.97
N THR A 223 6.70 19.56 -21.06
CA THR A 223 7.69 20.59 -21.39
C THR A 223 8.94 20.05 -22.06
N MET A 224 9.21 18.74 -21.97
CA MET A 224 10.33 18.07 -22.63
C MET A 224 9.93 17.41 -23.94
N LYS A 225 8.64 17.23 -24.20
CA LYS A 225 8.13 16.56 -25.39
C LYS A 225 8.17 17.53 -26.56
N SER A 226 9.12 17.35 -27.47
CA SER A 226 9.17 18.07 -28.75
C SER A 226 9.68 17.17 -29.89
N PRO A 227 9.34 17.45 -31.15
CA PRO A 227 9.84 16.69 -32.28
C PRO A 227 11.38 16.64 -32.34
N GLU A 228 12.05 17.73 -31.99
CA GLU A 228 13.51 17.82 -31.95
C GLU A 228 14.09 16.91 -30.87
N PHE A 229 13.48 16.92 -29.69
CA PHE A 229 13.89 16.04 -28.57
C PHE A 229 13.72 14.57 -28.96
N TYR A 230 12.59 14.20 -29.51
CA TYR A 230 12.33 12.84 -29.95
C TYR A 230 13.30 12.39 -31.09
N THR A 231 13.58 13.26 -32.04
CA THR A 231 14.57 12.99 -33.10
C THR A 231 15.96 12.72 -32.53
N ASP A 232 16.40 13.52 -31.54
CA ASP A 232 17.67 13.32 -30.86
C ASP A 232 17.72 12.03 -30.05
N LEU A 233 16.62 11.63 -29.41
CA LEU A 233 16.51 10.36 -28.71
C LEU A 233 16.64 9.17 -29.65
N VAL A 234 15.96 9.20 -30.80
CA VAL A 234 16.02 8.15 -31.84
C VAL A 234 17.42 8.05 -32.43
N ARG A 235 18.07 9.19 -32.71
CA ARG A 235 19.45 9.23 -33.20
C ARG A 235 20.44 8.58 -32.22
N LYS A 236 20.27 8.81 -30.92
CA LYS A 236 21.11 8.21 -29.87
C LYS A 236 20.86 6.72 -29.71
N ASN A 237 19.61 6.31 -29.76
CA ASN A 237 19.21 4.91 -29.68
C ASN A 237 17.91 4.68 -30.48
N PRO A 238 17.97 3.96 -31.62
CA PRO A 238 16.80 3.67 -32.45
C PRO A 238 15.64 3.01 -31.70
N LEU A 239 15.92 2.22 -30.64
CA LEU A 239 14.89 1.57 -29.82
C LEU A 239 13.99 2.56 -29.08
N ASN A 240 14.42 3.81 -28.90
CA ASN A 240 13.62 4.86 -28.30
C ASN A 240 12.34 5.18 -29.11
N LEU A 241 12.34 4.87 -30.42
CA LEU A 241 11.14 5.01 -31.25
C LEU A 241 9.92 4.25 -30.68
N ARG A 242 10.15 3.16 -29.97
CA ARG A 242 9.08 2.36 -29.35
C ARG A 242 8.32 3.10 -28.24
N GLY A 243 9.00 3.98 -27.52
CA GLY A 243 8.41 4.78 -26.44
C GLY A 243 7.74 6.06 -26.90
N ILE A 244 7.99 6.51 -28.16
CA ILE A 244 7.37 7.70 -28.71
C ILE A 244 5.93 7.36 -29.13
N PRO A 245 4.90 8.14 -28.70
CA PRO A 245 3.54 7.96 -29.16
C PRO A 245 3.43 7.94 -30.70
N GLU A 246 2.53 7.13 -31.24
CA GLU A 246 2.41 6.96 -32.71
C GLU A 246 2.15 8.29 -33.41
N ASP A 247 1.30 9.14 -32.83
CA ASP A 247 0.96 10.44 -33.42
C ASP A 247 2.13 11.44 -33.44
N ASP A 248 3.15 11.23 -32.61
CA ASP A 248 4.34 12.08 -32.51
C ASP A 248 5.51 11.57 -33.37
N ARG A 249 5.38 10.39 -34.01
CA ARG A 249 6.43 9.80 -34.83
C ARG A 249 6.45 10.45 -36.22
N THR A 250 7.54 11.12 -36.57
CA THR A 250 7.72 11.67 -37.89
C THR A 250 8.40 10.66 -38.83
N TYR A 251 8.26 10.89 -40.16
CA TYR A 251 8.95 10.09 -41.15
C TYR A 251 10.47 10.11 -40.95
N GLU A 252 11.04 11.27 -40.64
CA GLU A 252 12.47 11.45 -40.38
C GLU A 252 12.94 10.61 -39.18
N MET A 253 12.19 10.56 -38.08
CA MET A 253 12.50 9.69 -36.91
C MET A 253 12.48 8.21 -37.27
N CYS A 254 11.47 7.80 -38.04
CA CYS A 254 11.34 6.42 -38.53
C CYS A 254 12.49 6.03 -39.44
N LYS A 255 12.87 6.93 -40.38
CA LYS A 255 13.99 6.75 -41.32
C LYS A 255 15.32 6.67 -40.55
N GLU A 256 15.58 7.59 -39.63
CA GLU A 256 16.79 7.59 -38.79
C GLU A 256 16.91 6.28 -37.97
N ALA A 257 15.81 5.82 -37.38
CA ALA A 257 15.78 4.55 -36.64
C ALA A 257 16.10 3.36 -37.57
N PHE A 258 15.50 3.35 -38.77
CA PHE A 258 15.72 2.32 -39.78
C PHE A 258 17.17 2.29 -40.27
N ASP A 259 17.72 3.43 -40.68
CA ASP A 259 19.08 3.55 -41.23
C ASP A 259 20.13 3.14 -40.16
N ASN A 260 19.91 3.48 -38.92
CA ASN A 260 20.82 3.12 -37.80
C ASN A 260 20.72 1.64 -37.39
N THR A 261 19.60 0.97 -37.68
CA THR A 261 19.38 -0.43 -37.30
C THR A 261 19.67 -1.38 -38.46
N TYR A 262 19.14 -1.11 -39.65
CA TYR A 262 19.24 -1.97 -40.83
C TYR A 262 20.38 -1.60 -41.77
N GLY A 263 20.79 -0.32 -41.81
CA GLY A 263 21.87 0.15 -42.68
C GLY A 263 23.26 -0.41 -42.37
N LYS A 264 23.42 -1.08 -41.21
CA LYS A 264 24.68 -1.61 -40.68
C LYS A 264 24.75 -3.14 -40.59
N ASP A 265 24.10 -3.87 -41.48
CA ASP A 265 24.09 -5.35 -41.56
C ASP A 265 23.51 -6.09 -40.36
N LYS A 266 22.70 -5.43 -39.52
CA LYS A 266 22.03 -6.05 -38.38
C LYS A 266 20.59 -6.44 -38.75
N THR A 267 20.29 -7.72 -38.70
CA THR A 267 18.91 -8.28 -38.80
C THR A 267 18.14 -8.09 -37.51
N ASP A 268 18.16 -6.89 -36.91
CA ASP A 268 17.45 -6.63 -35.69
C ASP A 268 16.06 -6.06 -36.00
N TYR A 269 15.05 -6.94 -36.01
CA TYR A 269 13.62 -6.59 -36.19
C TYR A 269 13.02 -5.89 -34.98
N SER A 270 13.82 -5.51 -34.00
CA SER A 270 13.34 -4.95 -32.72
C SER A 270 12.54 -3.66 -32.88
N ILE A 271 12.80 -2.85 -33.91
CA ILE A 271 12.03 -1.60 -34.16
C ILE A 271 10.84 -1.81 -35.12
N ALA A 272 10.72 -2.97 -35.75
CA ALA A 272 9.68 -3.23 -36.75
C ALA A 272 8.26 -2.97 -36.21
N GLY A 273 8.00 -3.36 -34.95
CA GLY A 273 6.73 -3.11 -34.30
C GLY A 273 6.45 -1.63 -33.95
N ALA A 274 7.45 -0.75 -34.06
CA ALA A 274 7.29 0.68 -33.83
C ALA A 274 7.06 1.47 -35.12
N LEU A 275 7.28 0.84 -36.29
CA LEU A 275 7.03 1.41 -37.61
C LEU A 275 5.63 0.97 -38.08
N THR A 276 4.59 1.52 -37.45
CA THR A 276 3.21 1.03 -37.60
C THR A 276 2.47 1.62 -38.81
N GLU A 277 2.97 2.71 -39.39
CA GLU A 277 2.34 3.39 -40.56
C GLU A 277 2.77 2.76 -41.90
N PRO A 278 1.87 2.01 -42.58
CA PRO A 278 2.20 1.39 -43.88
C PRO A 278 2.65 2.39 -44.96
N SER A 279 2.15 3.61 -44.89
CA SER A 279 2.51 4.70 -45.78
C SER A 279 3.99 5.11 -45.65
N MET A 280 4.47 5.26 -44.43
CA MET A 280 5.88 5.56 -44.12
C MET A 280 6.79 4.42 -44.53
N ALA A 281 6.41 3.18 -44.26
CA ALA A 281 7.17 2.00 -44.64
C ALA A 281 7.30 1.87 -46.16
N LEU A 282 6.22 2.11 -46.92
CA LEU A 282 6.24 2.12 -48.38
C LEU A 282 7.10 3.24 -48.94
N GLN A 283 7.10 4.43 -48.36
CA GLN A 283 7.95 5.54 -48.76
C GLN A 283 9.43 5.21 -48.54
N MET A 284 9.79 4.61 -47.37
CA MET A 284 11.17 4.17 -47.11
C MET A 284 11.70 3.19 -48.17
N VAL A 285 10.84 2.25 -48.61
CA VAL A 285 11.22 1.28 -49.63
C VAL A 285 11.44 1.94 -50.98
N ARG A 286 10.59 2.89 -51.35
CA ARG A 286 10.74 3.62 -52.65
C ARG A 286 12.00 4.47 -52.67
N GLU A 287 12.45 4.99 -51.57
CA GLU A 287 13.63 5.84 -51.47
C GLU A 287 14.95 5.05 -51.35
N GLN A 288 14.88 3.82 -50.81
CA GLN A 288 16.06 3.03 -50.55
C GLN A 288 16.13 1.80 -51.45
N ASP A 289 16.51 1.78 -52.60
CA ASP A 289 16.60 0.67 -53.54
C ASP A 289 17.39 -0.57 -53.00
N ASN A 290 16.99 -1.08 -51.81
CA ASN A 290 17.66 -2.11 -51.04
C ASN A 290 16.73 -3.33 -50.85
N PRO A 291 17.11 -4.54 -51.32
CA PRO A 291 16.31 -5.77 -51.14
C PRO A 291 15.95 -6.11 -49.70
N LYS A 292 16.80 -5.75 -48.72
CA LYS A 292 16.56 -5.96 -47.28
C LYS A 292 15.38 -5.12 -46.78
N THR A 293 15.08 -4.00 -47.41
CA THR A 293 13.95 -3.15 -47.09
C THR A 293 12.61 -3.83 -47.42
N ILE A 294 12.60 -4.69 -48.45
CA ILE A 294 11.42 -5.48 -48.85
C ILE A 294 11.10 -6.55 -47.76
N ASP A 295 12.12 -7.25 -47.27
CA ASP A 295 11.96 -8.23 -46.18
C ASP A 295 11.44 -7.59 -44.89
N PHE A 296 11.91 -6.39 -44.58
CA PHE A 296 11.43 -5.59 -43.47
C PHE A 296 9.95 -5.22 -43.66
N LEU A 297 9.55 -4.70 -44.85
CA LEU A 297 8.16 -4.40 -45.15
C LEU A 297 7.26 -5.62 -45.02
N MET A 298 7.68 -6.77 -45.50
CA MET A 298 6.91 -8.01 -45.38
C MET A 298 6.71 -8.40 -43.90
N THR A 299 7.62 -7.98 -43.05
CA THR A 299 7.50 -8.22 -41.57
C THR A 299 6.59 -7.19 -40.91
N VAL A 300 6.69 -5.90 -41.28
CA VAL A 300 5.87 -4.80 -40.73
C VAL A 300 4.45 -4.83 -41.30
N MET A 301 4.27 -5.16 -42.56
CA MET A 301 2.99 -5.23 -43.26
C MET A 301 2.30 -6.61 -43.15
N ARG A 302 2.90 -7.61 -42.48
CA ARG A 302 2.14 -8.79 -42.14
C ARG A 302 0.93 -8.30 -41.35
N PRO A 303 -0.29 -8.49 -41.87
CA PRO A 303 -1.47 -8.07 -41.14
C PRO A 303 -1.36 -8.66 -39.73
N LYS A 304 -1.83 -7.94 -38.72
CA LYS A 304 -2.31 -8.53 -37.47
C LYS A 304 -3.50 -9.43 -37.87
N ALA A 305 -3.21 -10.42 -38.71
CA ALA A 305 -4.17 -11.41 -39.14
C ALA A 305 -4.28 -12.38 -38.00
N ILE A 306 -5.44 -12.33 -37.38
CA ILE A 306 -6.09 -13.45 -36.69
C ILE A 306 -5.53 -13.77 -35.30
N SER A 307 -6.05 -13.03 -34.30
CA SER A 307 -6.50 -13.64 -33.07
C SER A 307 -8.01 -13.38 -32.90
N GLU A 308 -8.79 -13.90 -33.86
CA GLU A 308 -10.18 -14.27 -33.68
C GLU A 308 -10.24 -15.77 -33.96
N GLU A 309 -10.15 -16.54 -32.87
CA GLU A 309 -10.84 -17.79 -32.60
C GLU A 309 -10.68 -18.14 -31.12
#